data_f52d7a83fa59e29ab9faa547a702af6a
#
_entry.id   f52d7a83fa59e29ab9faa547a702af6a
#
_cell.length_a   1.000
_cell.length_b   1.000
_cell.length_c   1.000
_cell.angle_alpha   90.00
_cell.angle_beta   90.00
_cell.angle_gamma   90.00
#
_symmetry.space_group_name_H-M   'P 1'
#
loop_
_entity.id
_entity.type
_entity.pdbx_description
1 polymer ?
#
loop_
_entity_poly.entity_id
_entity_poly.type
_entity_poly.pdbx_seq_one_letter_code
_entity_poly.pdbx_strand_id
1 'polypeptide(L)'
;ALPISGKTAVIIRAFNVLRQYDESEVAGAWAQMQSRLSEKGILVEGTCDEIGRLSSWVTLDKNGPKSFTISLRLSGLDLPSKVAERLPKVLIHHNIAGEKIHDFLRSLDLAWQSNAGIGAFSAAQRWVSTCKQLVAAGWPLIGDRKRWRLGELTIDWSAVAPGN
;
A
#
# COMPACT_ATOMS: atom_id res chain seq x y z
N ALA A 1 -23.78 -3.55 5.74
CA ALA A 1 -23.83 -3.13 7.16
C ALA A 1 -23.09 -4.16 8.00
N LEU A 2 -22.24 -3.70 8.94
CA LEU A 2 -21.62 -4.62 9.90
C LEU A 2 -22.71 -5.21 10.80
N PRO A 3 -22.76 -6.54 10.98
CA PRO A 3 -23.90 -7.21 11.61
C PRO A 3 -23.98 -7.06 13.14
N ILE A 4 -23.08 -6.25 13.75
CA ILE A 4 -22.99 -6.14 15.20
C ILE A 4 -23.56 -4.79 15.66
N SER A 5 -24.82 -4.79 16.09
CA SER A 5 -25.49 -3.62 16.63
C SER A 5 -24.84 -3.15 17.94
N GLY A 6 -24.59 -1.84 18.07
CA GLY A 6 -24.12 -1.21 19.30
C GLY A 6 -22.65 -1.44 19.68
N LYS A 7 -21.88 -2.17 18.85
CA LYS A 7 -20.43 -2.39 19.08
C LYS A 7 -19.59 -1.66 18.03
N THR A 8 -18.39 -1.25 18.43
CA THR A 8 -17.37 -0.67 17.54
C THR A 8 -16.29 -1.70 17.25
N ALA A 9 -15.69 -1.60 16.05
CA ALA A 9 -14.64 -2.50 15.60
C ALA A 9 -13.26 -1.92 15.94
N VAL A 10 -12.35 -2.75 16.41
CA VAL A 10 -10.93 -2.39 16.56
C VAL A 10 -10.20 -2.46 15.22
N ILE A 11 -10.59 -3.43 14.38
CA ILE A 11 -10.04 -3.59 13.01
C ILE A 11 -11.21 -3.91 12.07
N ILE A 12 -11.24 -3.18 10.96
CA ILE A 12 -12.06 -3.51 9.79
C ILE A 12 -11.10 -3.81 8.64
N ARG A 13 -11.25 -4.97 8.01
CA ARG A 13 -10.48 -5.35 6.82
C ARG A 13 -11.41 -5.50 5.62
N ALA A 14 -11.16 -4.72 4.56
CA ALA A 14 -11.91 -4.74 3.31
C ALA A 14 -10.94 -4.95 2.14
N PHE A 15 -10.75 -6.20 1.71
CA PHE A 15 -9.89 -6.54 0.58
C PHE A 15 -10.71 -6.99 -0.63
N ASN A 16 -10.36 -6.46 -1.81
CA ASN A 16 -11.05 -6.68 -3.08
C ASN A 16 -12.53 -6.24 -3.08
N VAL A 17 -12.97 -5.46 -2.09
CA VAL A 17 -14.36 -4.99 -1.95
C VAL A 17 -14.60 -3.78 -2.84
N LEU A 18 -13.79 -2.73 -2.71
CA LEU A 18 -14.00 -1.46 -3.40
C LEU A 18 -13.55 -1.44 -4.87
N ARG A 19 -12.93 -2.50 -5.36
CA ARG A 19 -12.57 -2.58 -6.79
C ARG A 19 -13.75 -2.48 -7.74
N GLN A 20 -14.93 -2.85 -7.29
CA GLN A 20 -16.17 -2.83 -8.08
C GLN A 20 -16.90 -1.48 -7.98
N TYR A 21 -16.48 -0.59 -7.10
CA TYR A 21 -17.07 0.73 -6.90
C TYR A 21 -16.50 1.73 -7.90
N ASP A 22 -17.22 2.80 -8.17
CA ASP A 22 -16.64 3.97 -8.81
C ASP A 22 -15.70 4.69 -7.84
N GLU A 23 -14.68 5.38 -8.37
CA GLU A 23 -13.71 6.06 -7.52
C GLU A 23 -14.37 7.12 -6.63
N SER A 24 -15.38 7.83 -7.17
CA SER A 24 -16.17 8.82 -6.45
C SER A 24 -16.93 8.26 -5.23
N GLU A 25 -17.17 6.95 -5.19
CA GLU A 25 -17.86 6.27 -4.09
C GLU A 25 -16.92 5.84 -2.96
N VAL A 26 -15.61 5.81 -3.22
CA VAL A 26 -14.62 5.28 -2.26
C VAL A 26 -14.63 6.08 -0.97
N ALA A 27 -14.64 7.41 -1.05
CA ALA A 27 -14.64 8.27 0.14
C ALA A 27 -15.88 8.03 1.03
N GLY A 28 -17.05 7.85 0.42
CA GLY A 28 -18.29 7.52 1.13
C GLY A 28 -18.25 6.14 1.79
N ALA A 29 -17.70 5.15 1.09
CA ALA A 29 -17.51 3.81 1.63
C ALA A 29 -16.53 3.80 2.81
N TRP A 30 -15.42 4.53 2.71
CA TRP A 30 -14.47 4.71 3.81
C TRP A 30 -15.14 5.37 5.01
N ALA A 31 -15.84 6.48 4.83
CA ALA A 31 -16.55 7.19 5.91
C ALA A 31 -17.55 6.26 6.64
N GLN A 32 -18.29 5.44 5.89
CA GLN A 32 -19.22 4.48 6.46
C GLN A 32 -18.50 3.41 7.31
N MET A 33 -17.37 2.88 6.85
CA MET A 33 -16.58 1.91 7.61
C MET A 33 -15.90 2.56 8.83
N GLN A 34 -15.35 3.76 8.68
CA GLN A 34 -14.71 4.54 9.75
C GLN A 34 -15.69 4.88 10.88
N SER A 35 -16.96 5.17 10.57
CA SER A 35 -18.00 5.42 11.58
C SER A 35 -18.22 4.24 12.54
N ARG A 36 -17.80 3.05 12.15
CA ARG A 36 -17.88 1.81 12.94
C ARG A 36 -16.61 1.47 13.72
N LEU A 37 -15.54 2.23 13.54
CA LEU A 37 -14.30 2.03 14.28
C LEU A 37 -14.44 2.48 15.74
N SER A 38 -13.77 1.76 16.63
CA SER A 38 -13.47 2.26 17.98
C SER A 38 -12.52 3.45 17.91
N GLU A 39 -12.30 4.15 19.03
CA GLU A 39 -11.43 5.35 19.09
C GLU A 39 -10.03 5.11 18.50
N LYS A 40 -9.44 3.96 18.81
CA LYS A 40 -8.12 3.54 18.31
C LYS A 40 -8.20 2.48 17.20
N GLY A 41 -9.38 2.34 16.58
CA GLY A 41 -9.62 1.35 15.54
C GLY A 41 -8.98 1.75 14.22
N ILE A 42 -8.66 0.76 13.40
CA ILE A 42 -8.12 0.95 12.05
C ILE A 42 -8.99 0.24 11.00
N LEU A 43 -9.07 0.86 9.84
CA LEU A 43 -9.58 0.26 8.60
C LEU A 43 -8.39 -0.05 7.71
N VAL A 44 -8.34 -1.27 7.19
CA VAL A 44 -7.36 -1.71 6.20
C VAL A 44 -8.13 -2.04 4.92
N GLU A 45 -8.10 -1.13 3.96
CA GLU A 45 -8.75 -1.28 2.67
C GLU A 45 -7.72 -1.53 1.57
N GLY A 46 -7.91 -2.57 0.78
CA GLY A 46 -6.93 -2.91 -0.23
C GLY A 46 -7.36 -3.99 -1.21
N THR A 47 -6.39 -4.42 -1.98
CA THR A 47 -6.55 -5.45 -2.99
C THR A 47 -5.42 -6.47 -2.94
N CYS A 48 -5.71 -7.68 -3.36
CA CYS A 48 -4.71 -8.74 -3.53
C CYS A 48 -5.06 -9.61 -4.75
N ASP A 49 -4.05 -10.31 -5.26
CA ASP A 49 -4.28 -11.39 -6.22
C ASP A 49 -4.88 -12.64 -5.53
N GLU A 50 -5.22 -13.66 -6.31
CA GLU A 50 -5.94 -14.85 -5.83
C GLU A 50 -5.20 -15.62 -4.74
N ILE A 51 -3.86 -15.53 -4.73
CA ILE A 51 -3.00 -16.31 -3.83
C ILE A 51 -2.17 -15.44 -2.89
N GLY A 52 -2.45 -14.11 -2.83
CA GLY A 52 -1.82 -13.19 -1.91
C GLY A 52 -0.33 -12.91 -2.15
N ARG A 53 0.19 -13.13 -3.38
CA ARG A 53 1.58 -12.83 -3.74
C ARG A 53 1.81 -11.37 -4.09
N LEU A 54 0.75 -10.69 -4.44
CA LEU A 54 0.72 -9.30 -4.86
C LEU A 54 -0.44 -8.61 -4.15
N SER A 55 -0.14 -7.70 -3.26
CA SER A 55 -1.18 -6.97 -2.53
C SER A 55 -0.74 -5.56 -2.20
N SER A 56 -1.72 -4.67 -2.11
CA SER A 56 -1.52 -3.33 -1.57
C SER A 56 -2.76 -2.86 -0.83
N TRP A 57 -2.57 -1.95 0.12
CA TRP A 57 -3.66 -1.43 0.94
C TRP A 57 -3.37 -0.06 1.50
N VAL A 58 -4.45 0.66 1.81
CA VAL A 58 -4.44 1.88 2.60
C VAL A 58 -4.86 1.55 4.02
N THR A 59 -4.13 2.06 4.99
CA THR A 59 -4.53 2.01 6.40
C THR A 59 -5.12 3.36 6.78
N LEU A 60 -6.33 3.33 7.34
CA LEU A 60 -7.04 4.52 7.81
C LEU A 60 -7.36 4.38 9.29
N ASP A 61 -7.37 5.50 10.00
CA ASP A 61 -8.03 5.63 11.30
C ASP A 61 -9.33 6.44 11.18
N LYS A 62 -9.90 6.87 12.29
CA LYS A 62 -11.11 7.73 12.29
C LYS A 62 -10.91 9.08 11.60
N ASN A 63 -9.67 9.56 11.50
CA ASN A 63 -9.33 10.88 10.95
C ASN A 63 -8.93 10.83 9.47
N GLY A 64 -8.93 9.65 8.84
CA GLY A 64 -8.62 9.48 7.44
C GLY A 64 -7.42 8.56 7.16
N PRO A 65 -6.96 8.50 5.91
CA PRO A 65 -5.86 7.64 5.50
C PRO A 65 -4.52 8.08 6.11
N LYS A 66 -3.71 7.12 6.53
CA LYS A 66 -2.43 7.30 7.22
C LYS A 66 -1.25 6.78 6.42
N SER A 67 -1.41 5.64 5.80
CA SER A 67 -0.31 5.00 5.09
C SER A 67 -0.80 4.16 3.92
N PHE A 68 0.08 3.99 2.95
CA PHE A 68 -0.06 3.04 1.87
C PHE A 68 0.99 1.93 2.04
N THR A 69 0.58 0.69 1.90
CA THR A 69 1.47 -0.46 2.02
C THR A 69 1.37 -1.34 0.79
N ILE A 70 2.52 -1.82 0.34
CA ILE A 70 2.64 -2.88 -0.66
C ILE A 70 3.27 -4.11 -0.04
N SER A 71 2.85 -5.28 -0.51
CA SER A 71 3.43 -6.56 -0.12
C SER A 71 3.58 -7.43 -1.35
N LEU A 72 4.82 -7.86 -1.62
CA LEU A 72 5.23 -8.54 -2.82
C LEU A 72 5.94 -9.84 -2.49
N ARG A 73 5.61 -10.89 -3.23
CA ARG A 73 6.49 -12.07 -3.29
C ARG A 73 7.77 -11.68 -4.05
N LEU A 74 8.89 -11.65 -3.36
CA LEU A 74 10.16 -11.16 -3.90
C LEU A 74 10.83 -12.18 -4.85
N SER A 75 10.55 -13.47 -4.67
CA SER A 75 11.12 -14.51 -5.54
C SER A 75 10.53 -14.41 -6.95
N GLY A 76 11.39 -14.21 -7.93
CA GLY A 76 10.98 -14.06 -9.34
C GLY A 76 10.32 -12.72 -9.66
N LEU A 77 10.45 -11.72 -8.77
CA LEU A 77 9.95 -10.37 -9.00
C LEU A 77 10.82 -9.68 -10.06
N ASP A 78 10.19 -9.28 -11.17
CA ASP A 78 10.84 -8.49 -12.20
C ASP A 78 10.93 -7.03 -11.74
N LEU A 79 9.81 -6.32 -11.68
CA LEU A 79 9.71 -4.94 -11.22
C LEU A 79 8.67 -4.81 -10.10
N PRO A 80 8.99 -4.06 -9.02
CA PRO A 80 8.04 -3.79 -7.95
C PRO A 80 6.77 -3.06 -8.40
N SER A 81 6.85 -2.22 -9.43
CA SER A 81 5.68 -1.53 -10.01
C SER A 81 4.60 -2.47 -10.53
N LYS A 82 4.87 -3.77 -10.63
CA LYS A 82 3.84 -4.79 -10.87
C LYS A 82 2.67 -4.69 -9.86
N VAL A 83 2.92 -4.14 -8.68
CA VAL A 83 1.86 -3.84 -7.70
C VAL A 83 0.76 -2.93 -8.25
N ALA A 84 1.01 -2.19 -9.32
CA ALA A 84 0.01 -1.35 -9.99
C ALA A 84 -1.22 -2.16 -10.45
N GLU A 85 -1.05 -3.45 -10.75
CA GLU A 85 -2.17 -4.36 -11.07
C GLU A 85 -3.13 -4.56 -9.89
N ARG A 86 -2.70 -4.23 -8.68
CA ARG A 86 -3.43 -4.42 -7.41
C ARG A 86 -3.43 -3.16 -6.54
N LEU A 87 -3.50 -1.98 -7.14
CA LEU A 87 -3.71 -0.74 -6.39
C LEU A 87 -5.14 -0.68 -5.82
N PRO A 88 -5.33 -0.09 -4.63
CA PRO A 88 -6.64 0.30 -4.13
C PRO A 88 -7.35 1.22 -5.13
N LYS A 89 -8.68 1.18 -5.17
CA LYS A 89 -9.47 1.91 -6.17
C LYS A 89 -9.13 3.40 -6.22
N VAL A 90 -8.88 4.01 -5.07
CA VAL A 90 -8.52 5.42 -4.92
C VAL A 90 -7.21 5.82 -5.63
N LEU A 91 -6.36 4.87 -5.98
CA LEU A 91 -5.04 5.13 -6.61
C LEU A 91 -4.97 4.67 -8.07
N ILE A 92 -5.92 3.88 -8.55
CA ILE A 92 -5.82 3.25 -9.88
C ILE A 92 -5.69 4.30 -10.98
N HIS A 93 -6.55 5.31 -11.00
CA HIS A 93 -6.57 6.34 -12.05
C HIS A 93 -5.47 7.40 -11.86
N HIS A 94 -4.84 7.43 -10.69
CA HIS A 94 -3.73 8.34 -10.38
C HIS A 94 -2.35 7.74 -10.66
N ASN A 95 -2.26 6.51 -11.17
CA ASN A 95 -0.98 5.95 -11.61
C ASN A 95 -0.62 6.41 -13.04
N ILE A 96 -0.51 7.72 -13.21
CA ILE A 96 -0.15 8.41 -14.45
C ILE A 96 0.96 9.43 -14.18
N ALA A 97 1.71 9.79 -15.20
CA ALA A 97 2.83 10.74 -15.07
C ALA A 97 2.37 12.08 -14.46
N GLY A 98 3.11 12.57 -13.48
CA GLY A 98 2.81 13.78 -12.71
C GLY A 98 2.03 13.54 -11.42
N GLU A 99 1.56 12.34 -11.17
CA GLU A 99 0.89 11.95 -9.93
C GLU A 99 1.86 11.27 -8.95
N LYS A 100 1.67 11.52 -7.67
CA LYS A 100 2.58 11.06 -6.60
C LYS A 100 2.77 9.55 -6.56
N ILE A 101 1.69 8.77 -6.72
CA ILE A 101 1.78 7.31 -6.72
C ILE A 101 2.62 6.80 -7.90
N HIS A 102 2.51 7.42 -9.06
CA HIS A 102 3.31 7.08 -10.23
C HIS A 102 4.81 7.36 -9.99
N ASP A 103 5.12 8.54 -9.47
CA ASP A 103 6.51 8.94 -9.15
C ASP A 103 7.13 8.03 -8.07
N PHE A 104 6.32 7.62 -7.09
CA PHE A 104 6.75 6.65 -6.08
C PHE A 104 7.08 5.29 -6.71
N LEU A 105 6.16 4.71 -7.51
CA LEU A 105 6.37 3.41 -8.15
C LEU A 105 7.58 3.44 -9.11
N ARG A 106 7.76 4.53 -9.84
CA ARG A 106 8.93 4.73 -10.70
C ARG A 106 10.23 4.78 -9.89
N SER A 107 10.24 5.52 -8.78
CA SER A 107 11.41 5.61 -7.90
C SER A 107 11.73 4.25 -7.27
N LEU A 108 10.72 3.49 -6.93
CA LEU A 108 10.84 2.14 -6.39
C LEU A 108 11.48 1.18 -7.41
N ASP A 109 11.05 1.23 -8.68
CA ASP A 109 11.64 0.43 -9.77
C ASP A 109 13.10 0.79 -10.01
N LEU A 110 13.43 2.09 -10.08
CA LEU A 110 14.80 2.55 -10.24
C LEU A 110 15.70 2.08 -9.09
N ALA A 111 15.23 2.18 -7.86
CA ALA A 111 15.95 1.68 -6.69
C ALA A 111 16.11 0.15 -6.74
N TRP A 112 15.10 -0.59 -7.15
CA TRP A 112 15.17 -2.05 -7.32
C TRP A 112 16.16 -2.46 -8.39
N GLN A 113 16.18 -1.77 -9.53
CA GLN A 113 17.11 -2.03 -10.63
C GLN A 113 18.56 -1.73 -10.23
N SER A 114 18.81 -0.60 -9.55
CA SER A 114 20.15 -0.23 -9.10
C SER A 114 20.74 -1.21 -8.08
N ASN A 115 19.89 -1.96 -7.37
CA ASN A 115 20.28 -3.01 -6.42
C ASN A 115 20.29 -4.43 -7.05
N ALA A 116 20.27 -4.56 -8.36
CA ALA A 116 20.19 -5.86 -9.04
C ALA A 116 21.31 -6.83 -8.65
N GLY A 117 22.54 -6.35 -8.49
CA GLY A 117 23.70 -7.16 -8.08
C GLY A 117 23.53 -7.84 -6.71
N ILE A 118 22.77 -7.24 -5.80
CA ILE A 118 22.49 -7.82 -4.47
C ILE A 118 21.53 -9.00 -4.60
N GLY A 119 20.72 -9.04 -5.65
CA GLY A 119 19.78 -10.12 -5.93
C GLY A 119 20.43 -11.51 -6.06
N ALA A 120 21.72 -11.57 -6.45
CA ALA A 120 22.49 -12.80 -6.50
C ALA A 120 22.64 -13.48 -5.13
N PHE A 121 22.60 -12.70 -4.05
CA PHE A 121 22.69 -13.23 -2.69
C PHE A 121 21.31 -13.55 -2.11
N SER A 122 20.35 -12.65 -2.26
CA SER A 122 18.99 -12.84 -1.74
C SER A 122 18.05 -11.75 -2.26
N ALA A 123 16.87 -12.14 -2.74
CA ALA A 123 15.82 -11.19 -3.11
C ALA A 123 15.39 -10.33 -1.92
N ALA A 124 15.36 -10.88 -0.70
CA ALA A 124 15.04 -10.14 0.52
C ALA A 124 16.12 -9.09 0.86
N GLN A 125 17.41 -9.39 0.64
CA GLN A 125 18.47 -8.41 0.83
C GLN A 125 18.40 -7.31 -0.21
N ARG A 126 18.13 -7.64 -1.48
CA ARG A 126 17.89 -6.66 -2.53
C ARG A 126 16.76 -5.72 -2.16
N TRP A 127 15.63 -6.26 -1.68
CA TRP A 127 14.48 -5.45 -1.27
C TRP A 127 14.80 -4.53 -0.08
N VAL A 128 15.50 -5.02 0.92
CA VAL A 128 15.97 -4.19 2.05
C VAL A 128 16.86 -3.06 1.58
N SER A 129 17.79 -3.31 0.64
CA SER A 129 18.64 -2.26 0.07
C SER A 129 17.85 -1.25 -0.74
N THR A 130 16.86 -1.71 -1.50
CA THR A 130 15.90 -0.85 -2.22
C THR A 130 15.16 0.08 -1.26
N CYS A 131 14.61 -0.45 -0.17
CA CYS A 131 13.93 0.38 0.85
C CYS A 131 14.89 1.41 1.49
N LYS A 132 16.11 1.01 1.83
CA LYS A 132 17.11 1.93 2.35
C LYS A 132 17.46 3.06 1.37
N GLN A 133 17.56 2.75 0.09
CA GLN A 133 17.83 3.75 -0.94
C GLN A 133 16.68 4.74 -1.09
N LEU A 134 15.43 4.28 -1.00
CA LEU A 134 14.26 5.17 -0.99
C LEU A 134 14.26 6.10 0.22
N VAL A 135 14.58 5.59 1.43
CA VAL A 135 14.72 6.42 2.62
C VAL A 135 15.82 7.47 2.43
N ALA A 136 16.98 7.09 1.90
CA ALA A 136 18.09 8.02 1.60
C ALA A 136 17.71 9.07 0.54
N ALA A 137 16.78 8.74 -0.37
CA ALA A 137 16.24 9.66 -1.37
C ALA A 137 15.11 10.56 -0.80
N GLY A 138 14.76 10.44 0.49
CA GLY A 138 13.79 11.29 1.16
C GLY A 138 12.36 10.77 1.14
N TRP A 139 12.10 9.55 0.66
CA TRP A 139 10.77 8.94 0.72
C TRP A 139 10.41 8.61 2.17
N PRO A 140 9.22 9.03 2.66
CA PRO A 140 8.80 8.85 4.05
C PRO A 140 8.30 7.42 4.32
N LEU A 141 9.21 6.45 4.27
CA LEU A 141 8.88 5.07 4.59
C LEU A 141 8.62 4.90 6.09
N ILE A 142 7.62 4.08 6.41
CA ILE A 142 7.23 3.70 7.77
C ILE A 142 7.63 2.25 8.01
N GLY A 143 8.14 1.96 9.21
CA GLY A 143 8.58 0.61 9.57
C GLY A 143 10.07 0.40 9.40
N ASP A 144 10.49 -0.83 9.50
CA ASP A 144 11.90 -1.19 9.58
C ASP A 144 12.25 -2.43 8.74
N ARG A 145 13.53 -2.82 8.81
CA ARG A 145 14.10 -3.99 8.14
C ARG A 145 13.33 -5.29 8.42
N LYS A 146 12.66 -5.43 9.58
CA LYS A 146 11.92 -6.67 9.91
C LYS A 146 10.75 -6.87 8.96
N ARG A 147 10.01 -5.79 8.66
CA ARG A 147 8.91 -5.81 7.71
C ARG A 147 9.42 -5.92 6.26
N TRP A 148 10.45 -5.14 5.92
CA TRP A 148 11.02 -5.17 4.57
C TRP A 148 11.50 -6.56 4.14
N ARG A 149 12.11 -7.33 5.05
CA ARG A 149 12.55 -8.71 4.76
C ARG A 149 11.42 -9.64 4.32
N LEU A 150 10.18 -9.30 4.64
CA LEU A 150 8.99 -10.05 4.25
C LEU A 150 8.43 -9.64 2.88
N GLY A 151 9.06 -8.69 2.19
CA GLY A 151 8.57 -8.14 0.94
C GLY A 151 7.53 -7.03 1.13
N GLU A 152 7.41 -6.50 2.35
CA GLU A 152 6.49 -5.42 2.68
C GLU A 152 7.22 -4.07 2.67
N LEU A 153 6.54 -3.02 2.23
CA LEU A 153 6.96 -1.63 2.31
C LEU A 153 5.75 -0.77 2.61
N THR A 154 5.86 0.07 3.62
CA THR A 154 4.83 1.04 3.99
C THR A 154 5.38 2.45 3.85
N ILE A 155 4.57 3.35 3.29
CA ILE A 155 4.90 4.76 3.08
C ILE A 155 3.79 5.65 3.65
N ASP A 156 4.14 6.84 4.15
CA ASP A 156 3.16 7.83 4.57
C ASP A 156 2.18 8.16 3.44
N TRP A 157 0.90 8.26 3.77
CA TRP A 157 -0.15 8.49 2.79
C TRP A 157 0.06 9.77 1.97
N SER A 158 0.54 10.83 2.59
CA SER A 158 0.74 12.13 1.92
C SER A 158 1.70 12.08 0.73
N ALA A 159 2.61 11.07 0.73
CA ALA A 159 3.58 10.88 -0.34
C ALA A 159 3.01 10.21 -1.60
N VAL A 160 1.83 9.60 -1.51
CA VAL A 160 1.19 8.86 -2.61
C VAL A 160 -0.27 9.27 -2.84
N ALA A 161 -0.83 10.09 -1.95
CA ALA A 161 -2.20 10.56 -2.06
C ALA A 161 -2.47 11.22 -3.42
N PRO A 162 -3.66 11.01 -4.01
CA PRO A 162 -4.07 11.72 -5.20
C PRO A 162 -3.85 13.23 -5.09
N GLY A 163 -3.44 13.86 -6.19
CA GLY A 163 -3.47 15.32 -6.32
C GLY A 163 -4.92 15.82 -6.23
N ASN A 164 -5.12 16.99 -5.66
CA ASN A 164 -6.43 17.66 -5.66
C ASN A 164 -6.73 18.21 -7.05
#